data_51ce4b02cf4e1546721212242a506ae3
#
_entry.id   51ce4b02cf4e1546721212242a506ae3
#
_cell.length_a   1.000
_cell.length_b   1.000
_cell.length_c   1.000
_cell.angle_alpha   90.00
_cell.angle_beta   90.00
_cell.angle_gamma   90.00
#
_symmetry.space_group_name_H-M   'P 1'
#
loop_
_entity.id
_entity.type
_entity.pdbx_description
1 polymer ?
#
loop_
_entity_poly.entity_id
_entity_poly.type
_entity_poly.pdbx_seq_one_letter_code
_entity_poly.pdbx_strand_id
1 'polypeptide(L)'
;NTLEREPGIPGYVMSSTTMAKTFAERGFGTYVPNEEITEYRPGDIVSMNGHVWIAIGQCEDGSVVLTHSSPNTGVQISGSMLPGKEEKTTQSYAVAEAAMAKYFPRCHSFYATRECALDYRGGNLMHWDLEHGVLTDPDGFVKMGPAEIIDAVLG
;
A
#
# COMPACT_ATOMS: atom_id res chain seq x y z
N ASN A 1 -3.64 -17.44 -3.35
CA ASN A 1 -3.80 -16.64 -4.57
C ASN A 1 -5.28 -16.47 -4.86
N THR A 2 -5.87 -15.45 -4.27
CA THR A 2 -7.31 -15.14 -4.43
C THR A 2 -7.63 -14.67 -5.86
N LEU A 3 -6.62 -14.27 -6.62
CA LEU A 3 -6.73 -13.89 -8.01
C LEU A 3 -6.21 -15.04 -8.88
N GLU A 4 -6.91 -16.16 -8.86
CA GLU A 4 -6.57 -17.29 -9.73
C GLU A 4 -6.67 -16.90 -11.20
N ARG A 5 -5.76 -17.44 -12.00
CA ARG A 5 -5.79 -17.29 -13.45
C ARG A 5 -7.09 -17.89 -13.97
N GLU A 6 -7.92 -17.11 -14.60
CA GLU A 6 -9.01 -17.66 -15.38
C GLU A 6 -8.46 -18.57 -16.50
N PRO A 7 -8.94 -19.81 -16.62
CA PRO A 7 -8.49 -20.69 -17.69
C PRO A 7 -8.66 -20.04 -19.06
N GLY A 8 -7.57 -19.97 -19.84
CA GLY A 8 -7.60 -19.45 -21.22
C GLY A 8 -7.26 -17.96 -21.36
N ILE A 9 -7.06 -17.22 -20.26
CA ILE A 9 -6.58 -15.84 -20.34
C ILE A 9 -5.05 -15.83 -20.14
N PRO A 10 -4.26 -15.27 -21.07
CA PRO A 10 -2.81 -15.15 -20.91
C PRO A 10 -2.49 -14.20 -19.76
N GLY A 11 -2.18 -14.76 -18.60
CA GLY A 11 -1.60 -14.10 -17.43
C GLY A 11 -2.32 -12.84 -16.93
N TYR A 12 -2.34 -12.67 -15.62
CA TYR A 12 -2.70 -11.42 -14.96
C TYR A 12 -1.55 -10.40 -15.09
N VAL A 13 -1.19 -10.05 -16.31
CA VAL A 13 -0.26 -8.94 -16.53
C VAL A 13 -1.10 -7.69 -16.71
N MET A 14 -1.24 -6.91 -15.65
CA MET A 14 -1.88 -5.60 -15.69
C MET A 14 -0.83 -4.51 -15.63
N SER A 15 -1.11 -3.42 -16.34
CA SER A 15 -0.31 -2.20 -16.19
C SER A 15 -0.47 -1.65 -14.78
N SER A 16 0.62 -1.24 -14.15
CA SER A 16 0.61 -0.53 -12.88
C SER A 16 -0.31 0.69 -12.89
N THR A 17 -0.41 1.36 -14.03
CA THR A 17 -1.24 2.57 -14.20
C THR A 17 -2.75 2.29 -14.13
N THR A 18 -3.18 1.08 -14.49
CA THR A 18 -4.61 0.76 -14.63
C THR A 18 -5.11 -0.27 -13.62
N MET A 19 -4.26 -0.80 -12.76
CA MET A 19 -4.60 -1.92 -11.88
C MET A 19 -5.78 -1.59 -10.95
N ALA A 20 -5.76 -0.46 -10.26
CA ALA A 20 -6.85 -0.03 -9.37
C ALA A 20 -8.19 0.06 -10.13
N LYS A 21 -8.18 0.70 -11.30
CA LYS A 21 -9.38 0.83 -12.14
C LYS A 21 -9.86 -0.54 -12.64
N THR A 22 -8.97 -1.39 -13.10
CA THR A 22 -9.32 -2.72 -13.61
C THR A 22 -9.94 -3.60 -12.53
N PHE A 23 -9.43 -3.54 -11.29
CA PHE A 23 -10.01 -4.29 -10.18
C PHE A 23 -11.40 -3.78 -9.78
N ALA A 24 -11.60 -2.46 -9.78
CA ALA A 24 -12.91 -1.89 -9.55
C ALA A 24 -13.91 -2.28 -10.65
N GLU A 25 -13.51 -2.23 -11.92
CA GLU A 25 -14.33 -2.67 -13.07
C GLU A 25 -14.72 -4.16 -13.00
N ARG A 26 -13.94 -4.97 -12.28
CA ARG A 26 -14.24 -6.38 -11.99
C ARG A 26 -15.17 -6.57 -10.78
N GLY A 27 -15.60 -5.50 -10.14
CA GLY A 27 -16.48 -5.54 -8.98
C GLY A 27 -15.79 -5.88 -7.66
N PHE A 28 -14.45 -5.69 -7.57
CA PHE A 28 -13.72 -5.98 -6.32
C PHE A 28 -13.82 -4.83 -5.31
N GLY A 29 -14.18 -3.64 -5.77
CA GLY A 29 -14.26 -2.45 -4.92
C GLY A 29 -14.59 -1.19 -5.70
N THR A 30 -14.30 -0.04 -5.10
CA THR A 30 -14.60 1.28 -5.64
C THR A 30 -13.32 1.96 -6.10
N TYR A 31 -13.29 2.41 -7.35
CA TYR A 31 -12.20 3.24 -7.89
C TYR A 31 -12.34 4.68 -7.42
N VAL A 32 -11.23 5.27 -6.97
CA VAL A 32 -11.15 6.66 -6.53
C VAL A 32 -10.01 7.36 -7.30
N PRO A 33 -10.33 8.37 -8.11
CA PRO A 33 -9.31 9.20 -8.76
C PRO A 33 -8.44 9.92 -7.73
N ASN A 34 -7.19 10.21 -8.08
CA ASN A 34 -6.23 10.82 -7.16
C ASN A 34 -6.73 12.10 -6.49
N GLU A 35 -7.39 12.97 -7.25
CA GLU A 35 -7.94 14.24 -6.77
C GLU A 35 -9.11 14.11 -5.80
N GLU A 36 -9.74 12.93 -5.73
CA GLU A 36 -10.88 12.62 -4.86
C GLU A 36 -10.48 11.83 -3.61
N ILE A 37 -9.19 11.44 -3.49
CA ILE A 37 -8.73 10.65 -2.36
C ILE A 37 -8.73 11.50 -1.08
N THR A 38 -9.53 11.11 -0.12
CA THR A 38 -9.60 11.73 1.21
C THR A 38 -8.95 10.88 2.30
N GLU A 39 -8.86 9.58 2.08
CA GLU A 39 -8.28 8.62 3.04
C GLU A 39 -7.64 7.44 2.33
N TYR A 40 -6.75 6.74 3.03
CA TYR A 40 -6.17 5.47 2.61
C TYR A 40 -6.49 4.40 3.67
N ARG A 41 -7.21 3.37 3.27
CA ARG A 41 -7.61 2.26 4.14
C ARG A 41 -6.66 1.08 4.00
N PRO A 42 -6.54 0.25 5.03
CA PRO A 42 -5.78 -1.00 4.94
C PRO A 42 -6.23 -1.86 3.75
N GLY A 43 -5.26 -2.31 2.96
CA GLY A 43 -5.50 -3.12 1.78
C GLY A 43 -5.74 -2.35 0.49
N ASP A 44 -5.96 -1.05 0.52
CA ASP A 44 -6.15 -0.24 -0.71
C ASP A 44 -5.02 -0.45 -1.69
N ILE A 45 -5.39 -0.62 -2.96
CA ILE A 45 -4.44 -0.73 -4.06
C ILE A 45 -4.29 0.63 -4.72
N VAL A 46 -3.08 1.13 -4.78
CA VAL A 46 -2.77 2.41 -5.43
C VAL A 46 -1.95 2.17 -6.69
N SER A 47 -2.47 2.68 -7.80
CA SER A 47 -1.89 2.58 -9.14
C SER A 47 -1.26 3.89 -9.56
N MET A 48 0.03 3.84 -9.86
CA MET A 48 0.82 4.97 -10.34
C MET A 48 1.45 4.65 -11.69
N ASN A 49 1.93 5.65 -12.39
CA ASN A 49 2.73 5.42 -13.59
C ASN A 49 4.04 4.70 -13.22
N GLY A 50 4.17 3.47 -13.70
CA GLY A 50 5.33 2.63 -13.44
C GLY A 50 5.39 1.98 -12.06
N HIS A 51 4.39 2.16 -11.19
CA HIS A 51 4.40 1.61 -9.84
C HIS A 51 3.01 1.28 -9.29
N VAL A 52 2.96 0.25 -8.45
CA VAL A 52 1.77 -0.13 -7.66
C VAL A 52 2.20 -0.40 -6.22
N TRP A 53 1.38 -0.01 -5.29
CA TRP A 53 1.58 -0.31 -3.89
C TRP A 53 0.25 -0.60 -3.16
N ILE A 54 0.35 -1.18 -1.98
CA ILE A 54 -0.79 -1.52 -1.12
C ILE A 54 -0.66 -0.70 0.16
N ALA A 55 -1.74 -0.03 0.57
CA ALA A 55 -1.78 0.68 1.84
C ALA A 55 -1.83 -0.30 3.01
N ILE A 56 -0.97 -0.09 4.00
CA ILE A 56 -1.09 -0.74 5.32
C ILE A 56 -2.02 0.09 6.20
N GLY A 57 -1.97 1.41 6.04
CA GLY A 57 -2.90 2.32 6.69
C GLY A 57 -2.39 3.75 6.73
N GLN A 58 -3.29 4.67 7.01
CA GLN A 58 -3.00 6.09 7.15
C GLN A 58 -2.68 6.43 8.60
N CYS A 59 -1.65 7.27 8.80
CA CYS A 59 -1.28 7.82 10.10
C CYS A 59 -2.08 9.09 10.43
N GLU A 60 -2.04 9.53 11.69
CA GLU A 60 -2.76 10.73 12.15
C GLU A 60 -2.30 12.02 11.45
N ASP A 61 -1.03 12.09 11.02
CA ASP A 61 -0.50 13.23 10.28
C ASP A 61 -0.91 13.22 8.79
N GLY A 62 -1.67 12.21 8.36
CA GLY A 62 -2.13 12.03 6.99
C GLY A 62 -1.13 11.31 6.09
N SER A 63 0.06 10.98 6.57
CA SER A 63 1.01 10.13 5.84
C SER A 63 0.54 8.67 5.82
N VAL A 64 1.04 7.87 4.87
CA VAL A 64 0.58 6.50 4.65
C VAL A 64 1.73 5.51 4.78
N VAL A 65 1.52 4.48 5.58
CA VAL A 65 2.39 3.30 5.59
C VAL A 65 1.92 2.36 4.48
N LEU A 66 2.85 1.91 3.67
CA LEU A 66 2.57 1.12 2.48
C LEU A 66 3.54 -0.05 2.33
N THR A 67 3.13 -1.05 1.58
CA THR A 67 4.03 -2.11 1.11
C THR A 67 4.08 -2.11 -0.41
N HIS A 68 5.26 -2.32 -0.95
CA HIS A 68 5.52 -2.37 -2.38
C HIS A 68 6.74 -3.23 -2.71
N SER A 69 6.93 -3.50 -3.99
CA SER A 69 8.14 -4.15 -4.49
C SER A 69 8.90 -3.22 -5.43
N SER A 70 10.20 -3.19 -5.28
CA SER A 70 11.10 -2.43 -6.16
C SER A 70 12.14 -3.35 -6.77
N PRO A 71 12.53 -3.18 -8.05
CA PRO A 71 13.43 -4.09 -8.76
C PRO A 71 14.75 -4.37 -8.05
N ASN A 72 15.25 -3.41 -7.29
CA ASN A 72 16.56 -3.52 -6.66
C ASN A 72 16.53 -3.92 -5.19
N THR A 73 15.37 -3.91 -4.53
CA THR A 73 15.23 -4.15 -3.08
C THR A 73 14.19 -5.18 -2.71
N GLY A 74 13.41 -5.66 -3.69
CA GLY A 74 12.32 -6.59 -3.40
C GLY A 74 11.16 -5.93 -2.66
N VAL A 75 10.41 -6.74 -1.91
CA VAL A 75 9.27 -6.27 -1.11
C VAL A 75 9.76 -5.55 0.13
N GLN A 76 9.15 -4.40 0.42
CA GLN A 76 9.47 -3.59 1.59
C GLN A 76 8.26 -2.84 2.13
N ILE A 77 8.34 -2.42 3.38
CA ILE A 77 7.42 -1.47 4.00
C ILE A 77 8.04 -0.08 3.90
N SER A 78 7.26 0.89 3.45
CA SER A 78 7.71 2.28 3.28
C SER A 78 6.69 3.26 3.85
N GLY A 79 7.12 4.48 4.12
CA GLY A 79 6.26 5.60 4.47
C GLY A 79 6.16 6.60 3.34
N SER A 80 5.00 7.24 3.19
CA SER A 80 4.83 8.34 2.23
C SER A 80 5.36 9.66 2.78
N MET A 81 5.78 10.53 1.89
CA MET A 81 6.02 11.94 2.21
C MET A 81 4.70 12.73 2.31
N LEU A 82 4.77 13.89 2.91
CA LEU A 82 3.70 14.88 2.91
C LEU A 82 4.19 16.18 2.26
N PRO A 83 3.33 16.89 1.51
CA PRO A 83 3.70 18.17 0.91
C PRO A 83 4.20 19.15 1.96
N GLY A 84 5.34 19.78 1.71
CA GLY A 84 5.93 20.79 2.59
C GLY A 84 6.60 20.26 3.87
N LYS A 85 6.65 18.94 4.06
CA LYS A 85 7.43 18.31 5.14
C LYS A 85 8.79 17.86 4.63
N GLU A 86 9.79 17.89 5.52
CA GLU A 86 11.10 17.32 5.23
C GLU A 86 10.98 15.79 5.10
N GLU A 87 11.86 15.22 4.29
CA GLU A 87 12.01 13.78 4.17
C GLU A 87 12.25 13.14 5.55
N LYS A 88 11.71 11.93 5.73
CA LYS A 88 11.90 11.12 6.96
C LYS A 88 11.29 11.73 8.24
N THR A 89 10.45 12.76 8.14
CA THR A 89 9.80 13.39 9.30
C THR A 89 8.33 13.01 9.47
N THR A 90 7.78 12.19 8.58
CA THR A 90 6.39 11.72 8.67
C THR A 90 6.25 10.57 9.68
N GLN A 91 5.05 10.44 10.26
CA GLN A 91 4.74 9.31 11.14
C GLN A 91 4.86 7.98 10.39
N SER A 92 4.42 7.93 9.15
CA SER A 92 4.51 6.71 8.33
C SER A 92 5.96 6.27 8.09
N TYR A 93 6.89 7.21 7.93
CA TYR A 93 8.31 6.87 7.84
C TYR A 93 8.82 6.23 9.13
N ALA A 94 8.49 6.81 10.28
CA ALA A 94 8.92 6.27 11.57
C ALA A 94 8.36 4.86 11.82
N VAL A 95 7.09 4.62 11.50
CA VAL A 95 6.45 3.29 11.59
C VAL A 95 7.12 2.30 10.64
N ALA A 96 7.34 2.67 9.39
CA ALA A 96 7.94 1.79 8.38
C ALA A 96 9.40 1.47 8.74
N GLU A 97 10.16 2.43 9.21
CA GLU A 97 11.56 2.26 9.62
C GLU A 97 11.66 1.29 10.80
N ALA A 98 10.82 1.47 11.83
CA ALA A 98 10.76 0.58 12.97
C ALA A 98 10.35 -0.86 12.58
N ALA A 99 9.37 -1.00 11.69
CA ALA A 99 8.93 -2.30 11.19
C ALA A 99 10.03 -3.01 10.39
N MET A 100 10.72 -2.31 9.50
CA MET A 100 11.82 -2.86 8.72
C MET A 100 12.98 -3.27 9.62
N ALA A 101 13.32 -2.49 10.65
CA ALA A 101 14.36 -2.84 11.61
C ALA A 101 14.00 -4.09 12.43
N LYS A 102 12.75 -4.19 12.88
CA LYS A 102 12.25 -5.28 13.72
C LYS A 102 12.11 -6.59 12.95
N TYR A 103 11.41 -6.58 11.82
CA TYR A 103 11.00 -7.78 11.11
C TYR A 103 11.90 -8.16 9.93
N PHE A 104 12.60 -7.19 9.36
CA PHE A 104 13.43 -7.37 8.17
C PHE A 104 14.84 -6.78 8.33
N PRO A 105 15.60 -7.14 9.41
CA PRO A 105 16.85 -6.47 9.74
C PRO A 105 17.93 -6.58 8.62
N ARG A 106 17.88 -7.64 7.80
CA ARG A 106 18.79 -7.78 6.65
C ARG A 106 18.48 -6.77 5.53
N CYS A 107 17.24 -6.34 5.40
CA CYS A 107 16.80 -5.38 4.39
C CYS A 107 16.81 -3.94 4.93
N HIS A 108 16.87 -3.77 6.25
CA HIS A 108 16.78 -2.47 6.91
C HIS A 108 17.91 -1.51 6.48
N SER A 109 19.12 -2.00 6.26
CA SER A 109 20.23 -1.17 5.77
C SER A 109 19.96 -0.58 4.38
N PHE A 110 19.27 -1.33 3.52
CA PHE A 110 18.86 -0.84 2.20
C PHE A 110 17.75 0.18 2.32
N TYR A 111 16.82 -0.03 3.24
CA TYR A 111 15.73 0.91 3.52
C TYR A 111 16.26 2.22 4.10
N ALA A 112 17.15 2.17 5.08
CA ALA A 112 17.74 3.33 5.74
C ALA A 112 18.63 4.16 4.81
N THR A 113 19.22 3.57 3.78
CA THR A 113 20.04 4.26 2.79
C THR A 113 19.22 4.81 1.61
N ARG A 114 18.01 4.30 1.41
CA ARG A 114 17.10 4.80 0.39
C ARG A 114 16.31 5.96 0.95
N GLU A 115 16.37 7.03 0.24
CA GLU A 115 15.46 8.13 0.46
C GLU A 115 14.04 7.61 0.19
N CYS A 116 13.20 7.57 1.22
CA CYS A 116 11.76 7.42 1.05
C CYS A 116 11.20 8.73 0.49
N ALA A 117 11.87 9.24 -0.54
CA ALA A 117 11.65 10.54 -1.14
C ALA A 117 10.50 10.55 -2.14
N LEU A 118 9.83 9.41 -2.33
CA LEU A 118 8.74 9.35 -3.29
C LEU A 118 7.43 9.76 -2.64
N ASP A 119 6.78 10.73 -3.26
CA ASP A 119 5.39 11.01 -2.98
C ASP A 119 4.53 9.87 -3.56
N TYR A 120 4.34 8.82 -2.75
CA TYR A 120 3.49 7.69 -3.10
C TYR A 120 2.00 8.07 -3.22
N ARG A 121 1.61 9.30 -2.90
CA ARG A 121 0.22 9.76 -2.89
C ARG A 121 -0.28 10.21 -4.26
N GLY A 122 0.56 10.16 -5.29
CA GLY A 122 0.23 10.63 -6.64
C GLY A 122 -0.53 9.64 -7.52
N GLY A 123 -1.04 8.53 -7.00
CA GLY A 123 -1.73 7.49 -7.76
C GLY A 123 -3.24 7.47 -7.54
N ASN A 124 -3.97 6.81 -8.45
CA ASN A 124 -5.37 6.49 -8.25
C ASN A 124 -5.50 5.24 -7.39
N LEU A 125 -6.54 5.14 -6.58
CA LEU A 125 -6.73 3.99 -5.70
C LEU A 125 -8.01 3.20 -5.99
N MET A 126 -8.06 1.99 -5.43
CA MET A 126 -9.26 1.19 -5.29
C MET A 126 -9.42 0.79 -3.83
N HIS A 127 -10.55 1.18 -3.23
CA HIS A 127 -11.00 0.64 -1.95
C HIS A 127 -11.67 -0.72 -2.18
N TRP A 128 -11.34 -1.71 -1.38
CA TRP A 128 -12.02 -3.00 -1.42
C TRP A 128 -13.46 -2.89 -0.90
N ASP A 129 -14.40 -3.58 -1.56
CA ASP A 129 -15.72 -3.82 -1.00
C ASP A 129 -15.63 -5.01 -0.02
N LEU A 130 -15.60 -4.70 1.27
CA LEU A 130 -15.48 -5.70 2.34
C LEU A 130 -16.83 -6.27 2.79
N GLU A 131 -17.94 -5.72 2.31
CA GLU A 131 -19.27 -6.17 2.65
C GLU A 131 -19.83 -7.15 1.61
N HIS A 132 -19.64 -6.84 0.31
CA HIS A 132 -20.23 -7.59 -0.80
C HIS A 132 -19.17 -8.09 -1.80
N GLY A 133 -17.91 -7.73 -1.60
CA GLY A 133 -16.81 -8.06 -2.49
C GLY A 133 -16.20 -9.44 -2.24
N VAL A 134 -15.02 -9.66 -2.82
CA VAL A 134 -14.28 -10.93 -2.76
C VAL A 134 -13.40 -11.06 -1.51
N LEU A 135 -13.21 -9.98 -0.76
CA LEU A 135 -12.47 -9.95 0.50
C LEU A 135 -13.39 -9.56 1.64
N THR A 136 -13.08 -10.07 2.82
CA THR A 136 -13.70 -9.69 4.08
C THR A 136 -12.60 -9.28 5.07
N ASP A 137 -12.97 -8.58 6.13
CA ASP A 137 -12.05 -8.16 7.19
C ASP A 137 -12.43 -8.78 8.55
N PRO A 138 -12.27 -10.09 8.74
CA PRO A 138 -12.65 -10.77 9.99
C PRO A 138 -11.77 -10.33 11.17
N ASP A 139 -10.55 -9.88 10.91
CA ASP A 139 -9.60 -9.44 11.93
C ASP A 139 -9.78 -7.96 12.32
N GLY A 140 -10.56 -7.21 11.56
CA GLY A 140 -10.88 -5.81 11.83
C GLY A 140 -9.75 -4.84 11.52
N PHE A 141 -8.90 -5.14 10.56
CA PHE A 141 -7.75 -4.31 10.17
C PHE A 141 -8.14 -2.88 9.78
N VAL A 142 -9.31 -2.68 9.21
CA VAL A 142 -9.79 -1.33 8.87
C VAL A 142 -9.98 -0.40 10.07
N LYS A 143 -9.97 -0.94 11.29
CA LYS A 143 -10.08 -0.19 12.55
C LYS A 143 -8.76 -0.04 13.29
N MET A 144 -7.70 -0.64 12.77
CA MET A 144 -6.37 -0.65 13.39
C MET A 144 -5.48 0.43 12.77
N GLY A 145 -4.57 0.95 13.58
CA GLY A 145 -3.47 1.77 13.07
C GLY A 145 -2.42 0.93 12.33
N PRO A 146 -1.62 1.54 11.44
CA PRO A 146 -0.68 0.78 10.61
C PRO A 146 0.37 0.00 11.41
N ALA A 147 0.82 0.49 12.56
CA ALA A 147 1.74 -0.24 13.42
C ALA A 147 1.08 -1.50 14.03
N GLU A 148 -0.18 -1.40 14.44
CA GLU A 148 -0.95 -2.53 14.98
C GLU A 148 -1.16 -3.62 13.93
N ILE A 149 -1.48 -3.22 12.68
CA ILE A 149 -1.63 -4.15 11.55
C ILE A 149 -0.32 -4.90 11.29
N ILE A 150 0.80 -4.17 11.25
CA ILE A 150 2.13 -4.77 11.04
C ILE A 150 2.45 -5.77 12.15
N ASP A 151 2.22 -5.42 13.39
CA ASP A 151 2.47 -6.32 14.53
C ASP A 151 1.50 -7.53 14.52
N ALA A 152 0.26 -7.36 14.12
CA ALA A 152 -0.70 -8.46 14.02
C ALA A 152 -0.35 -9.45 12.89
N VAL A 153 0.23 -8.96 11.79
CA VAL A 153 0.54 -9.80 10.61
C VAL A 153 1.93 -10.44 10.73
N LEU A 154 2.91 -9.76 11.31
CA LEU A 154 4.31 -10.17 11.32
C LEU A 154 4.83 -10.60 12.72
N GLY A 155 4.11 -10.27 13.79
CA GLY A 155 4.44 -10.59 15.18
C GLY A 155 3.94 -11.96 15.57
#